data_02007e7abd2cf1120f3df1523988f4e2
#
_entry.id   02007e7abd2cf1120f3df1523988f4e2
#
_cell.length_a   1.000
_cell.length_b   1.000
_cell.length_c   1.000
_cell.angle_alpha   90.00
_cell.angle_beta   90.00
_cell.angle_gamma   90.00
#
_symmetry.space_group_name_H-M   'P 1'
#
loop_
_entity.id
_entity.type
_entity.pdbx_description
1 polymer ?
#
loop_
_entity_poly.entity_id
_entity_poly.type
_entity_poly.pdbx_seq_one_letter_code
_entity_poly.pdbx_strand_id
1 'polypeptide(L)'
;MSLSGRVAFVTGASQGIGRTCALRLAKEGAAVAVAARNQEKLTELVAEITNAGGKAAAFALDVADEEQVKSAIKAAIAQFGKVDILVNNAGITRDQLVMRMKRADWDAVLQTNLTSAYLCIQQVIPSMLKQRWGRIINITSIFGQMGQAGQANYAASKAGLIGLTMAIAREVGSRNITCNAVAPGFIETAMTAVLSDEFKQNAVKQIPLGRVGSPDDVAAAVVFLASDDASYITGHVLNVNGGMLMG
;
A
#
# COMPACT_ATOMS: atom_id res chain seq x y z
N MET A 1 12.04 -5.02 15.38
CA MET A 1 10.91 -4.04 15.33
C MET A 1 9.69 -4.75 15.90
N SER A 2 9.04 -4.24 16.95
CA SER A 2 7.85 -4.90 17.52
C SER A 2 6.61 -4.05 17.24
N LEU A 3 5.56 -4.67 16.73
CA LEU A 3 4.26 -4.05 16.48
C LEU A 3 3.18 -4.62 17.41
N SER A 4 3.61 -5.25 18.53
CA SER A 4 2.70 -5.85 19.51
C SER A 4 1.70 -4.80 20.04
N GLY A 5 0.42 -5.19 20.07
CA GLY A 5 -0.68 -4.31 20.49
C GLY A 5 -1.09 -3.25 19.44
N ARG A 6 -0.50 -3.24 18.26
CA ARG A 6 -0.92 -2.40 17.12
C ARG A 6 -1.92 -3.14 16.23
N VAL A 7 -2.75 -2.35 15.54
CA VAL A 7 -3.73 -2.85 14.57
C VAL A 7 -3.42 -2.24 13.22
N ALA A 8 -3.20 -3.10 12.21
CA ALA A 8 -2.95 -2.68 10.84
C ALA A 8 -4.18 -2.95 9.95
N PHE A 9 -4.54 -1.99 9.10
CA PHE A 9 -5.51 -2.15 8.03
C PHE A 9 -4.77 -2.12 6.69
N VAL A 10 -4.86 -3.20 5.91
CA VAL A 10 -4.13 -3.37 4.64
C VAL A 10 -5.09 -3.54 3.49
N THR A 11 -5.10 -2.59 2.54
CA THR A 11 -5.92 -2.68 1.33
C THR A 11 -5.21 -3.47 0.23
N GLY A 12 -5.99 -4.15 -0.64
CA GLY A 12 -5.42 -5.00 -1.70
C GLY A 12 -4.63 -6.20 -1.17
N ALA A 13 -5.04 -6.72 0.00
CA ALA A 13 -4.30 -7.76 0.73
C ALA A 13 -4.47 -9.18 0.16
N SER A 14 -5.26 -9.39 -0.90
CA SER A 14 -5.54 -10.74 -1.43
C SER A 14 -4.36 -11.39 -2.15
N GLN A 15 -3.34 -10.63 -2.56
CA GLN A 15 -2.18 -11.13 -3.31
C GLN A 15 -0.99 -10.14 -3.30
N GLY A 16 0.17 -10.59 -3.78
CA GLY A 16 1.34 -9.77 -4.06
C GLY A 16 1.82 -8.96 -2.83
N ILE A 17 2.18 -7.70 -3.05
CA ILE A 17 2.74 -6.82 -2.02
C ILE A 17 1.82 -6.70 -0.80
N GLY A 18 0.51 -6.48 -1.00
CA GLY A 18 -0.44 -6.31 0.11
C GLY A 18 -0.54 -7.55 1.00
N ARG A 19 -0.57 -8.75 0.39
CA ARG A 19 -0.58 -10.02 1.12
C ARG A 19 0.70 -10.20 1.96
N THR A 20 1.84 -9.93 1.35
CA THR A 20 3.14 -10.05 2.03
C THR A 20 3.28 -9.01 3.15
N CYS A 21 2.80 -7.77 2.94
CA CYS A 21 2.74 -6.76 4.00
C CYS A 21 1.90 -7.25 5.19
N ALA A 22 0.73 -7.84 4.94
CA ALA A 22 -0.14 -8.35 6.00
C ALA A 22 0.55 -9.46 6.81
N LEU A 23 1.19 -10.42 6.14
CA LEU A 23 1.96 -11.49 6.79
C LEU A 23 3.12 -10.95 7.64
N ARG A 24 3.88 -10.01 7.10
CA ARG A 24 5.03 -9.43 7.81
C ARG A 24 4.59 -8.60 9.01
N LEU A 25 3.54 -7.77 8.87
CA LEU A 25 2.99 -7.00 9.98
C LEU A 25 2.47 -7.92 11.11
N ALA A 26 1.79 -9.01 10.76
CA ALA A 26 1.34 -10.01 11.71
C ALA A 26 2.51 -10.71 12.42
N LYS A 27 3.57 -11.06 11.68
CA LYS A 27 4.79 -11.66 12.24
C LYS A 27 5.48 -10.76 13.27
N GLU A 28 5.41 -9.44 13.08
CA GLU A 28 5.92 -8.44 14.04
C GLU A 28 4.96 -8.18 15.22
N GLY A 29 3.82 -8.89 15.28
CA GLY A 29 2.89 -8.87 16.42
C GLY A 29 1.68 -7.96 16.25
N ALA A 30 1.46 -7.34 15.08
CA ALA A 30 0.26 -6.56 14.82
C ALA A 30 -0.96 -7.48 14.62
N ALA A 31 -2.13 -7.05 15.07
CA ALA A 31 -3.40 -7.59 14.57
C ALA A 31 -3.67 -6.97 13.19
N VAL A 32 -4.11 -7.78 12.21
CA VAL A 32 -4.22 -7.30 10.83
C VAL A 32 -5.65 -7.45 10.29
N ALA A 33 -6.24 -6.32 9.93
CA ALA A 33 -7.45 -6.24 9.10
C ALA A 33 -7.04 -6.30 7.63
N VAL A 34 -7.31 -7.43 6.96
CA VAL A 34 -6.97 -7.64 5.55
C VAL A 34 -8.19 -7.34 4.68
N ALA A 35 -8.04 -6.42 3.72
CA ALA A 35 -9.15 -5.91 2.92
C ALA A 35 -8.88 -6.05 1.41
N ALA A 36 -9.83 -6.66 0.69
CA ALA A 36 -9.83 -6.76 -0.77
C ALA A 36 -11.19 -7.27 -1.27
N ARG A 37 -11.40 -7.30 -2.59
CA ARG A 37 -12.63 -7.80 -3.20
C ARG A 37 -12.78 -9.33 -3.12
N ASN A 38 -11.66 -10.07 -3.18
CA ASN A 38 -11.69 -11.53 -3.17
C ASN A 38 -11.69 -12.07 -1.74
N GLN A 39 -12.91 -12.36 -1.24
CA GLN A 39 -13.14 -12.86 0.11
C GLN A 39 -12.47 -14.22 0.38
N GLU A 40 -12.43 -15.09 -0.62
CA GLU A 40 -11.84 -16.43 -0.50
C GLU A 40 -10.35 -16.36 -0.19
N LYS A 41 -9.59 -15.57 -1.00
CA LYS A 41 -8.17 -15.32 -0.75
C LYS A 41 -7.89 -14.60 0.56
N LEU A 42 -8.81 -13.74 1.03
CA LEU A 42 -8.66 -13.11 2.34
C LEU A 42 -8.87 -14.13 3.46
N THR A 43 -9.81 -15.07 3.31
CA THR A 43 -10.03 -16.15 4.29
C THR A 43 -8.80 -17.06 4.40
N GLU A 44 -8.20 -17.43 3.26
CA GLU A 44 -6.92 -18.16 3.23
C GLU A 44 -5.81 -17.43 3.97
N LEU A 45 -5.66 -16.12 3.71
CA LEU A 45 -4.64 -15.28 4.35
C LEU A 45 -4.87 -15.17 5.87
N VAL A 46 -6.13 -15.00 6.30
CA VAL A 46 -6.48 -14.98 7.73
C VAL A 46 -6.12 -16.31 8.38
N ALA A 47 -6.44 -17.45 7.74
CA ALA A 47 -6.09 -18.78 8.25
C ALA A 47 -4.57 -18.94 8.37
N GLU A 48 -3.78 -18.51 7.38
CA GLU A 48 -2.32 -18.55 7.43
C GLU A 48 -1.75 -17.73 8.59
N ILE A 49 -2.24 -16.49 8.78
CA ILE A 49 -1.80 -15.63 9.89
C ILE A 49 -2.16 -16.26 11.24
N THR A 50 -3.38 -16.78 11.39
CA THR A 50 -3.84 -17.37 12.66
C THR A 50 -3.13 -18.69 13.00
N ASN A 51 -2.86 -19.52 12.01
CA ASN A 51 -2.08 -20.75 12.18
C ASN A 51 -0.63 -20.46 12.59
N ALA A 52 -0.09 -19.32 12.21
CA ALA A 52 1.22 -18.83 12.67
C ALA A 52 1.17 -18.12 14.04
N GLY A 53 0.03 -18.13 14.73
CA GLY A 53 -0.16 -17.52 16.05
C GLY A 53 -0.49 -16.03 16.04
N GLY A 54 -0.68 -15.43 14.86
CA GLY A 54 -1.08 -14.03 14.70
C GLY A 54 -2.59 -13.82 14.85
N LYS A 55 -3.01 -12.54 14.75
CA LYS A 55 -4.43 -12.17 14.78
C LYS A 55 -4.79 -11.45 13.46
N ALA A 56 -5.81 -11.94 12.77
CA ALA A 56 -6.29 -11.29 11.55
C ALA A 56 -7.81 -11.43 11.38
N ALA A 57 -8.38 -10.54 10.58
CA ALA A 57 -9.77 -10.60 10.13
C ALA A 57 -9.90 -10.10 8.69
N ALA A 58 -10.83 -10.69 7.94
CA ALA A 58 -11.08 -10.38 6.55
C ALA A 58 -12.24 -9.40 6.39
N PHE A 59 -12.06 -8.40 5.51
CA PHE A 59 -13.06 -7.41 5.16
C PHE A 59 -13.21 -7.36 3.64
N ALA A 60 -14.35 -7.83 3.11
CA ALA A 60 -14.66 -7.67 1.69
C ALA A 60 -14.82 -6.18 1.39
N LEU A 61 -14.04 -5.67 0.42
CA LEU A 61 -13.98 -4.25 0.13
C LEU A 61 -13.59 -4.00 -1.34
N ASP A 62 -14.43 -3.28 -2.07
CA ASP A 62 -13.99 -2.54 -3.25
C ASP A 62 -13.60 -1.12 -2.80
N VAL A 63 -12.31 -0.81 -2.88
CA VAL A 63 -11.78 0.49 -2.46
C VAL A 63 -12.26 1.66 -3.35
N ALA A 64 -12.82 1.37 -4.51
CA ALA A 64 -13.43 2.38 -5.39
C ALA A 64 -14.82 2.82 -4.90
N ASP A 65 -15.43 2.10 -3.96
CA ASP A 65 -16.73 2.38 -3.36
C ASP A 65 -16.55 3.02 -1.98
N GLU A 66 -16.93 4.29 -1.85
CA GLU A 66 -16.77 5.08 -0.63
C GLU A 66 -17.53 4.48 0.57
N GLU A 67 -18.74 4.01 0.37
CA GLU A 67 -19.55 3.45 1.47
C GLU A 67 -18.99 2.09 1.94
N GLN A 68 -18.43 1.29 1.03
CA GLN A 68 -17.73 0.08 1.43
C GLN A 68 -16.44 0.40 2.22
N VAL A 69 -15.66 1.41 1.80
CA VAL A 69 -14.47 1.87 2.56
C VAL A 69 -14.86 2.26 3.98
N LYS A 70 -15.87 3.11 4.12
CA LYS A 70 -16.37 3.58 5.42
C LYS A 70 -16.86 2.42 6.30
N SER A 71 -17.65 1.53 5.72
CA SER A 71 -18.21 0.38 6.43
C SER A 71 -17.12 -0.60 6.87
N ALA A 72 -16.15 -0.92 6.01
CA ALA A 72 -15.06 -1.86 6.31
C ALA A 72 -14.13 -1.32 7.42
N ILE A 73 -13.74 -0.04 7.35
CA ILE A 73 -12.88 0.56 8.39
C ILE A 73 -13.63 0.66 9.72
N LYS A 74 -14.92 1.03 9.71
CA LYS A 74 -15.75 1.04 10.91
C LYS A 74 -15.86 -0.36 11.52
N ALA A 75 -16.06 -1.40 10.70
CA ALA A 75 -16.11 -2.78 11.17
C ALA A 75 -14.77 -3.25 11.74
N ALA A 76 -13.64 -2.88 11.12
CA ALA A 76 -12.30 -3.18 11.62
C ALA A 76 -12.06 -2.51 13.00
N ILE A 77 -12.47 -1.24 13.16
CA ILE A 77 -12.39 -0.53 14.44
C ILE A 77 -13.28 -1.21 15.49
N ALA A 78 -14.50 -1.62 15.13
CA ALA A 78 -15.39 -2.33 16.05
C ALA A 78 -14.81 -3.67 16.52
N GLN A 79 -14.12 -4.40 15.62
CA GLN A 79 -13.53 -5.71 15.91
C GLN A 79 -12.22 -5.62 16.73
N PHE A 80 -11.34 -4.67 16.43
CA PHE A 80 -10.01 -4.55 17.03
C PHE A 80 -9.87 -3.38 18.01
N GLY A 81 -10.90 -2.55 18.15
CA GLY A 81 -10.91 -1.36 19.01
C GLY A 81 -10.30 -0.11 18.40
N LYS A 82 -9.44 -0.25 17.37
CA LYS A 82 -8.69 0.84 16.73
C LYS A 82 -8.11 0.44 15.38
N VAL A 83 -7.58 1.41 14.65
CA VAL A 83 -6.61 1.22 13.55
C VAL A 83 -5.41 2.13 13.83
N ASP A 84 -4.24 1.53 14.02
CA ASP A 84 -2.97 2.22 14.28
C ASP A 84 -2.16 2.44 13.00
N ILE A 85 -2.20 1.45 12.09
CA ILE A 85 -1.40 1.41 10.88
C ILE A 85 -2.35 1.28 9.69
N LEU A 86 -2.22 2.15 8.69
CA LEU A 86 -2.93 2.04 7.43
C LEU A 86 -1.92 1.80 6.30
N VAL A 87 -2.10 0.71 5.54
CA VAL A 87 -1.33 0.43 4.32
C VAL A 87 -2.26 0.54 3.11
N ASN A 88 -2.18 1.66 2.39
CA ASN A 88 -2.87 1.87 1.13
C ASN A 88 -2.07 1.21 0.01
N ASN A 89 -2.40 -0.04 -0.29
CA ASN A 89 -1.71 -0.84 -1.30
C ASN A 89 -2.61 -1.19 -2.51
N ALA A 90 -3.93 -1.14 -2.37
CA ALA A 90 -4.83 -1.43 -3.49
C ALA A 90 -4.50 -0.56 -4.71
N GLY A 91 -4.45 -1.19 -5.89
CA GLY A 91 -4.14 -0.48 -7.12
C GLY A 91 -4.34 -1.36 -8.35
N ILE A 92 -4.60 -0.69 -9.46
CA ILE A 92 -4.76 -1.29 -10.79
C ILE A 92 -3.94 -0.53 -11.83
N THR A 93 -3.68 -1.18 -12.96
CA THR A 93 -3.21 -0.54 -14.19
C THR A 93 -4.24 -0.68 -15.30
N ARG A 94 -4.27 0.27 -16.23
CA ARG A 94 -5.02 0.26 -17.49
C ARG A 94 -4.13 0.95 -18.52
N ASP A 95 -3.17 0.16 -19.03
CA ASP A 95 -2.08 0.69 -19.85
C ASP A 95 -2.56 0.96 -21.28
N GLN A 96 -2.34 2.16 -21.76
CA GLN A 96 -2.64 2.59 -23.11
C GLN A 96 -1.90 3.89 -23.43
N LEU A 97 -1.45 4.07 -24.68
CA LEU A 97 -0.91 5.36 -25.13
C LEU A 97 -1.95 6.46 -24.95
N VAL A 98 -1.52 7.64 -24.53
CA VAL A 98 -2.42 8.75 -24.15
C VAL A 98 -3.44 9.09 -25.24
N MET A 99 -3.04 9.03 -26.52
CA MET A 99 -3.93 9.30 -27.64
C MET A 99 -5.07 8.27 -27.84
N ARG A 100 -4.96 7.09 -27.20
CA ARG A 100 -5.95 6.02 -27.25
C ARG A 100 -6.57 5.70 -25.89
N MET A 101 -6.10 6.35 -24.83
CA MET A 101 -6.57 6.13 -23.47
C MET A 101 -8.01 6.61 -23.33
N LYS A 102 -8.90 5.70 -22.91
CA LYS A 102 -10.31 6.03 -22.68
C LYS A 102 -10.45 6.75 -21.34
N ARG A 103 -11.38 7.70 -21.28
CA ARG A 103 -11.69 8.43 -20.05
C ARG A 103 -12.08 7.48 -18.92
N ALA A 104 -12.81 6.42 -19.18
CA ALA A 104 -13.18 5.42 -18.18
C ALA A 104 -11.97 4.68 -17.59
N ASP A 105 -10.93 4.39 -18.40
CA ASP A 105 -9.70 3.76 -17.90
C ASP A 105 -8.88 4.72 -17.05
N TRP A 106 -8.85 6.01 -17.42
CA TRP A 106 -8.26 7.07 -16.62
C TRP A 106 -8.95 7.18 -15.25
N ASP A 107 -10.27 7.35 -15.25
CA ASP A 107 -11.06 7.54 -14.03
C ASP A 107 -10.97 6.33 -13.11
N ALA A 108 -11.04 5.09 -13.65
CA ALA A 108 -10.92 3.87 -12.87
C ALA A 108 -9.57 3.76 -12.14
N VAL A 109 -8.47 4.13 -12.81
CA VAL A 109 -7.13 4.10 -12.21
C VAL A 109 -6.99 5.17 -11.12
N LEU A 110 -7.44 6.40 -11.37
CA LEU A 110 -7.39 7.46 -10.34
C LEU A 110 -8.28 7.12 -9.15
N GLN A 111 -9.50 6.63 -9.39
CA GLN A 111 -10.42 6.25 -8.33
C GLN A 111 -9.83 5.15 -7.44
N THR A 112 -9.26 4.09 -8.05
CA THR A 112 -8.71 2.97 -7.30
C THR A 112 -7.38 3.28 -6.62
N ASN A 113 -6.46 4.00 -7.29
CA ASN A 113 -5.09 4.15 -6.80
C ASN A 113 -4.87 5.39 -5.92
N LEU A 114 -5.67 6.44 -6.12
CA LEU A 114 -5.49 7.73 -5.43
C LEU A 114 -6.69 8.09 -4.56
N THR A 115 -7.90 8.16 -5.14
CA THR A 115 -9.10 8.56 -4.40
C THR A 115 -9.37 7.59 -3.25
N SER A 116 -9.20 6.29 -3.47
CA SER A 116 -9.38 5.27 -2.42
C SER A 116 -8.45 5.48 -1.22
N ALA A 117 -7.19 5.84 -1.47
CA ALA A 117 -6.23 6.11 -0.39
C ALA A 117 -6.66 7.34 0.44
N TYR A 118 -7.13 8.40 -0.22
CA TYR A 118 -7.72 9.55 0.46
C TYR A 118 -8.92 9.13 1.33
N LEU A 119 -9.85 8.34 0.79
CA LEU A 119 -11.01 7.86 1.54
C LEU A 119 -10.61 7.02 2.75
N CYS A 120 -9.67 6.09 2.60
CA CYS A 120 -9.16 5.29 3.72
C CYS A 120 -8.50 6.17 4.79
N ILE A 121 -7.66 7.12 4.39
CA ILE A 121 -7.00 8.07 5.31
C ILE A 121 -8.04 8.86 6.10
N GLN A 122 -9.06 9.41 5.43
CA GLN A 122 -10.13 10.17 6.06
C GLN A 122 -10.85 9.38 7.17
N GLN A 123 -11.06 8.06 6.96
CA GLN A 123 -11.74 7.21 7.93
C GLN A 123 -10.87 6.83 9.14
N VAL A 124 -9.55 6.71 9.00
CA VAL A 124 -8.67 6.30 10.11
C VAL A 124 -8.14 7.48 10.94
N ILE A 125 -7.96 8.65 10.33
CA ILE A 125 -7.40 9.84 11.00
C ILE A 125 -8.10 10.18 12.32
N PRO A 126 -9.44 10.21 12.45
CA PRO A 126 -10.09 10.56 13.73
C PRO A 126 -9.66 9.65 14.88
N SER A 127 -9.53 8.35 14.62
CA SER A 127 -9.05 7.37 15.61
C SER A 127 -7.58 7.62 15.97
N MET A 128 -6.71 7.84 14.98
CA MET A 128 -5.28 8.11 15.17
C MET A 128 -5.05 9.43 15.94
N LEU A 129 -5.82 10.48 15.65
CA LEU A 129 -5.76 11.77 16.38
C LEU A 129 -6.12 11.60 17.85
N LYS A 130 -7.18 10.82 18.16
CA LYS A 130 -7.62 10.57 19.54
C LYS A 130 -6.55 9.86 20.37
N GLN A 131 -5.86 8.89 19.77
CA GLN A 131 -4.80 8.12 20.48
C GLN A 131 -3.42 8.77 20.38
N ARG A 132 -3.25 9.85 19.60
CA ARG A 132 -1.98 10.55 19.35
C ARG A 132 -0.87 9.61 18.87
N TRP A 133 -1.24 8.68 18.01
CA TRP A 133 -0.33 7.75 17.35
C TRP A 133 -0.95 7.22 16.06
N GLY A 134 -0.18 7.15 15.00
CA GLY A 134 -0.60 6.56 13.74
C GLY A 134 0.55 6.41 12.75
N ARG A 135 0.44 5.46 11.85
CA ARG A 135 1.37 5.22 10.74
C ARG A 135 0.58 4.99 9.46
N ILE A 136 0.72 5.89 8.51
CA ILE A 136 0.08 5.81 7.19
C ILE A 136 1.16 5.53 6.17
N ILE A 137 1.03 4.43 5.43
CA ILE A 137 1.98 4.01 4.41
C ILE A 137 1.25 3.84 3.08
N ASN A 138 1.61 4.64 2.11
CA ASN A 138 1.03 4.62 0.77
C ASN A 138 1.96 3.90 -0.20
N ILE A 139 1.51 2.82 -0.83
CA ILE A 139 2.29 2.12 -1.85
C ILE A 139 2.15 2.84 -3.19
N THR A 140 3.18 3.61 -3.53
CA THR A 140 3.28 4.32 -4.81
C THR A 140 4.02 3.49 -5.86
N SER A 141 4.89 4.08 -6.66
CA SER A 141 5.74 3.42 -7.67
C SER A 141 6.85 4.37 -8.10
N ILE A 142 7.96 3.83 -8.57
CA ILE A 142 8.96 4.63 -9.30
C ILE A 142 8.33 5.37 -10.49
N PHE A 143 7.32 4.80 -11.14
CA PHE A 143 6.64 5.43 -12.26
C PHE A 143 5.79 6.65 -11.85
N GLY A 144 5.48 6.81 -10.58
CA GLY A 144 4.93 8.07 -10.04
C GLY A 144 5.97 9.19 -9.96
N GLN A 145 7.25 8.86 -9.99
CA GLN A 145 8.37 9.81 -9.93
C GLN A 145 8.96 10.10 -11.31
N MET A 146 9.12 9.07 -12.16
CA MET A 146 9.79 9.21 -13.45
C MET A 146 8.85 9.13 -14.67
N GLY A 147 7.59 8.73 -14.46
CA GLY A 147 6.67 8.43 -15.56
C GLY A 147 6.98 7.11 -16.28
N GLN A 148 6.06 6.67 -17.12
CA GLN A 148 6.22 5.51 -18.01
C GLN A 148 5.33 5.67 -19.24
N ALA A 149 5.88 5.43 -20.41
CA ALA A 149 5.11 5.44 -21.65
C ALA A 149 3.97 4.40 -21.58
N GLY A 150 2.76 4.79 -22.00
CA GLY A 150 1.56 3.97 -21.94
C GLY A 150 0.88 3.91 -20.55
N GLN A 151 1.43 4.55 -19.54
CA GLN A 151 0.91 4.54 -18.17
C GLN A 151 0.59 5.94 -17.62
N ALA A 152 0.11 6.86 -18.44
CA ALA A 152 -0.17 8.23 -18.03
C ALA A 152 -1.14 8.31 -16.83
N ASN A 153 -2.21 7.51 -16.82
CA ASN A 153 -3.16 7.40 -15.70
C ASN A 153 -2.51 6.83 -14.43
N TYR A 154 -1.75 5.75 -14.57
CA TYR A 154 -1.05 5.11 -13.45
C TYR A 154 0.02 6.03 -12.85
N ALA A 155 0.87 6.60 -13.68
CA ALA A 155 1.91 7.55 -13.25
C ALA A 155 1.29 8.76 -12.55
N ALA A 156 0.23 9.35 -13.11
CA ALA A 156 -0.50 10.47 -12.50
C ALA A 156 -1.09 10.07 -11.13
N SER A 157 -1.71 8.89 -11.02
CA SER A 157 -2.27 8.41 -9.75
C SER A 157 -1.20 8.20 -8.67
N LYS A 158 -0.04 7.65 -9.04
CA LYS A 158 1.06 7.38 -8.11
C LYS A 158 1.83 8.66 -7.75
N ALA A 159 1.97 9.61 -8.64
CA ALA A 159 2.47 10.96 -8.36
C ALA A 159 1.52 11.74 -7.44
N GLY A 160 0.23 11.69 -7.70
CA GLY A 160 -0.79 12.29 -6.83
C GLY A 160 -0.75 11.71 -5.41
N LEU A 161 -0.50 10.41 -5.27
CA LEU A 161 -0.37 9.75 -3.98
C LEU A 161 0.88 10.23 -3.21
N ILE A 162 1.97 10.60 -3.89
CA ILE A 162 3.14 11.24 -3.28
C ILE A 162 2.75 12.62 -2.74
N GLY A 163 2.06 13.44 -3.52
CA GLY A 163 1.57 14.75 -3.07
C GLY A 163 0.62 14.65 -1.89
N LEU A 164 -0.33 13.71 -1.92
CA LEU A 164 -1.23 13.41 -0.80
C LEU A 164 -0.44 13.02 0.45
N THR A 165 0.58 12.16 0.33
CA THR A 165 1.45 11.76 1.44
C THR A 165 2.07 12.97 2.14
N MET A 166 2.64 13.89 1.37
CA MET A 166 3.30 15.09 1.89
C MET A 166 2.31 16.04 2.57
N ALA A 167 1.13 16.23 2.01
CA ALA A 167 0.09 17.07 2.58
C ALA A 167 -0.40 16.51 3.93
N ILE A 168 -0.75 15.23 3.98
CA ILE A 168 -1.21 14.58 5.22
C ILE A 168 -0.10 14.58 6.28
N ALA A 169 1.16 14.34 5.91
CA ALA A 169 2.28 14.41 6.86
C ALA A 169 2.37 15.77 7.58
N ARG A 170 2.13 16.88 6.87
CA ARG A 170 2.11 18.23 7.44
C ARG A 170 0.91 18.46 8.36
N GLU A 171 -0.25 17.91 7.98
CA GLU A 171 -1.50 18.08 8.72
C GLU A 171 -1.49 17.37 10.10
N VAL A 172 -0.94 16.15 10.15
CA VAL A 172 -1.10 15.27 11.32
C VAL A 172 0.19 15.08 12.13
N GLY A 173 1.34 15.56 11.66
CA GLY A 173 2.66 15.32 12.27
C GLY A 173 2.73 15.75 13.74
N SER A 174 2.11 16.87 14.12
CA SER A 174 2.06 17.37 15.50
C SER A 174 1.31 16.42 16.48
N ARG A 175 0.66 15.40 15.96
CA ARG A 175 -0.09 14.38 16.72
C ARG A 175 0.61 13.04 16.80
N ASN A 176 1.93 12.98 16.49
CA ASN A 176 2.70 11.73 16.45
C ASN A 176 2.13 10.73 15.43
N ILE A 177 1.59 11.26 14.31
CA ILE A 177 1.12 10.46 13.19
C ILE A 177 2.07 10.73 12.03
N THR A 178 2.67 9.68 11.47
CA THR A 178 3.51 9.80 10.27
C THR A 178 2.74 9.32 9.05
N CYS A 179 2.99 9.97 7.91
CA CYS A 179 2.48 9.56 6.61
C CYS A 179 3.65 9.50 5.63
N ASN A 180 3.93 8.30 5.12
CA ASN A 180 5.04 8.06 4.20
C ASN A 180 4.57 7.26 2.98
N ALA A 181 5.35 7.34 1.91
CA ALA A 181 5.16 6.53 0.72
C ALA A 181 6.30 5.51 0.57
N VAL A 182 5.98 4.33 0.07
CA VAL A 182 6.98 3.37 -0.45
C VAL A 182 6.83 3.35 -1.95
N ALA A 183 7.93 3.51 -2.68
CA ALA A 183 7.98 3.48 -4.14
C ALA A 183 8.70 2.21 -4.63
N PRO A 184 7.97 1.11 -4.87
CA PRO A 184 8.54 -0.09 -5.44
C PRO A 184 9.04 0.16 -6.85
N GLY A 185 10.13 -0.52 -7.21
CA GLY A 185 10.59 -0.68 -8.58
C GLY A 185 9.89 -1.85 -9.27
N PHE A 186 10.67 -2.63 -10.02
CA PHE A 186 10.18 -3.83 -10.66
C PHE A 186 10.13 -4.99 -9.65
N ILE A 187 8.92 -5.35 -9.21
CA ILE A 187 8.68 -6.38 -8.18
C ILE A 187 7.98 -7.59 -8.80
N GLU A 188 8.45 -8.79 -8.47
CA GLU A 188 7.84 -10.04 -8.93
C GLU A 188 6.48 -10.26 -8.26
N THR A 189 5.40 -10.10 -9.03
CA THR A 189 4.02 -10.27 -8.61
C THR A 189 3.20 -10.86 -9.75
N ALA A 190 1.95 -11.26 -9.48
CA ALA A 190 1.04 -11.69 -10.54
C ALA A 190 0.83 -10.62 -11.64
N MET A 191 0.96 -9.34 -11.30
CA MET A 191 0.86 -8.22 -12.25
C MET A 191 2.05 -8.17 -13.21
N THR A 192 3.26 -8.52 -12.76
CA THR A 192 4.49 -8.52 -13.59
C THR A 192 4.81 -9.89 -14.19
N ALA A 193 4.19 -10.96 -13.69
CA ALA A 193 4.39 -12.32 -14.19
C ALA A 193 3.98 -12.48 -15.66
N VAL A 194 2.98 -11.73 -16.11
CA VAL A 194 2.45 -11.76 -17.50
C VAL A 194 3.34 -11.05 -18.51
N LEU A 195 4.39 -10.35 -18.08
CA LEU A 195 5.32 -9.65 -18.97
C LEU A 195 6.28 -10.63 -19.62
N SER A 196 6.70 -10.34 -20.87
CA SER A 196 7.63 -11.18 -21.62
C SER A 196 8.98 -11.29 -20.92
N ASP A 197 9.70 -12.40 -21.15
CA ASP A 197 11.04 -12.60 -20.59
C ASP A 197 12.03 -11.56 -21.10
N GLU A 198 11.90 -11.12 -22.35
CA GLU A 198 12.70 -10.04 -22.93
C GLU A 198 12.49 -8.73 -22.15
N PHE A 199 11.23 -8.39 -21.83
CA PHE A 199 10.93 -7.20 -21.03
C PHE A 199 11.54 -7.31 -19.62
N LYS A 200 11.42 -8.47 -18.98
CA LYS A 200 12.01 -8.73 -17.65
C LYS A 200 13.52 -8.58 -17.67
N GLN A 201 14.21 -9.18 -18.67
CA GLN A 201 15.65 -9.05 -18.82
C GLN A 201 16.10 -7.61 -19.06
N ASN A 202 15.35 -6.85 -19.86
CA ASN A 202 15.65 -5.43 -20.11
C ASN A 202 15.41 -4.57 -18.85
N ALA A 203 14.39 -4.87 -18.05
CA ALA A 203 14.18 -4.21 -16.77
C ALA A 203 15.33 -4.51 -15.80
N VAL A 204 15.80 -5.77 -15.70
CA VAL A 204 16.92 -6.15 -14.83
C VAL A 204 18.22 -5.41 -15.19
N LYS A 205 18.49 -5.16 -16.47
CA LYS A 205 19.66 -4.37 -16.91
C LYS A 205 19.66 -2.93 -16.37
N GLN A 206 18.47 -2.38 -16.03
CA GLN A 206 18.33 -1.04 -15.47
C GLN A 206 18.38 -1.02 -13.94
N ILE A 207 18.46 -2.19 -13.30
CA ILE A 207 18.49 -2.32 -11.84
C ILE A 207 19.93 -2.55 -11.38
N PRO A 208 20.60 -1.61 -10.71
CA PRO A 208 21.96 -1.78 -10.21
C PRO A 208 22.20 -3.03 -9.38
N LEU A 209 21.21 -3.47 -8.57
CA LEU A 209 21.31 -4.72 -7.81
C LEU A 209 21.20 -5.99 -8.68
N GLY A 210 20.97 -5.88 -9.99
CA GLY A 210 20.98 -6.98 -10.94
C GLY A 210 19.87 -8.02 -10.77
N ARG A 211 18.83 -7.72 -10.00
CA ARG A 211 17.69 -8.61 -9.78
C ARG A 211 16.35 -7.86 -9.70
N VAL A 212 15.30 -8.54 -10.04
CA VAL A 212 13.94 -8.13 -9.74
C VAL A 212 13.74 -8.15 -8.21
N GLY A 213 13.00 -7.18 -7.66
CA GLY A 213 12.63 -7.18 -6.25
C GLY A 213 11.52 -8.19 -5.96
N SER A 214 11.43 -8.63 -4.72
CA SER A 214 10.35 -9.48 -4.21
C SER A 214 9.32 -8.64 -3.45
N PRO A 215 8.09 -9.13 -3.25
CA PRO A 215 7.13 -8.52 -2.33
C PRO A 215 7.68 -8.36 -0.90
N ASP A 216 8.60 -9.24 -0.48
CA ASP A 216 9.27 -9.17 0.83
C ASP A 216 10.21 -7.96 0.95
N ASP A 217 10.89 -7.57 -0.13
CA ASP A 217 11.73 -6.36 -0.14
C ASP A 217 10.88 -5.11 0.18
N VAL A 218 9.66 -5.06 -0.38
CA VAL A 218 8.71 -3.95 -0.12
C VAL A 218 8.11 -4.04 1.28
N ALA A 219 7.70 -5.23 1.70
CA ALA A 219 7.07 -5.44 3.01
C ALA A 219 8.03 -5.12 4.17
N ALA A 220 9.33 -5.36 4.02
CA ALA A 220 10.34 -4.97 4.99
C ALA A 220 10.36 -3.44 5.21
N ALA A 221 10.29 -2.65 4.14
CA ALA A 221 10.20 -1.20 4.21
C ALA A 221 8.88 -0.73 4.87
N VAL A 222 7.77 -1.40 4.57
CA VAL A 222 6.47 -1.11 5.19
C VAL A 222 6.52 -1.38 6.70
N VAL A 223 7.08 -2.50 7.14
CA VAL A 223 7.25 -2.81 8.58
C VAL A 223 8.12 -1.78 9.27
N PHE A 224 9.23 -1.38 8.65
CA PHE A 224 10.11 -0.32 9.18
C PHE A 224 9.33 0.99 9.39
N LEU A 225 8.63 1.47 8.35
CA LEU A 225 7.85 2.71 8.42
C LEU A 225 6.65 2.61 9.38
N ALA A 226 6.14 1.42 9.64
CA ALA A 226 5.08 1.16 10.61
C ALA A 226 5.57 1.16 12.06
N SER A 227 6.87 1.01 12.30
CA SER A 227 7.47 0.88 13.64
C SER A 227 7.77 2.24 14.29
N ASP A 228 8.16 2.20 15.56
CA ASP A 228 8.64 3.38 16.29
C ASP A 228 10.07 3.79 15.87
N ASP A 229 10.83 2.89 15.22
CA ASP A 229 12.17 3.17 14.68
C ASP A 229 12.10 4.22 13.54
N ALA A 230 10.94 4.37 12.88
CA ALA A 230 10.68 5.39 11.86
C ALA A 230 9.90 6.61 12.37
N SER A 231 9.83 6.82 13.69
CA SER A 231 9.02 7.89 14.31
C SER A 231 9.40 9.32 13.90
N TYR A 232 10.62 9.52 13.40
CA TYR A 232 11.09 10.84 12.91
C TYR A 232 11.10 10.94 11.38
N ILE A 233 10.45 9.97 10.67
CA ILE A 233 10.34 9.96 9.22
C ILE A 233 8.87 10.22 8.85
N THR A 234 8.58 11.34 8.19
CA THR A 234 7.25 11.68 7.69
C THR A 234 7.32 12.51 6.42
N GLY A 235 6.37 12.35 5.51
CA GLY A 235 6.35 13.01 4.20
C GLY A 235 7.38 12.46 3.22
N HIS A 236 8.04 11.35 3.55
CA HIS A 236 9.12 10.76 2.76
C HIS A 236 8.60 9.75 1.73
N VAL A 237 9.32 9.65 0.60
CA VAL A 237 9.14 8.59 -0.40
C VAL A 237 10.34 7.65 -0.29
N LEU A 238 10.13 6.49 0.32
CA LEU A 238 11.16 5.46 0.44
C LEU A 238 11.20 4.61 -0.82
N ASN A 239 12.25 4.78 -1.62
CA ASN A 239 12.48 4.00 -2.83
C ASN A 239 12.93 2.57 -2.48
N VAL A 240 12.18 1.55 -3.00
CA VAL A 240 12.51 0.12 -2.89
C VAL A 240 12.56 -0.46 -4.30
N ASN A 241 13.64 -0.15 -5.02
CA ASN A 241 13.71 -0.37 -6.47
C ASN A 241 15.06 -0.90 -6.95
N GLY A 242 15.93 -1.34 -6.04
CA GLY A 242 17.25 -1.89 -6.39
C GLY A 242 18.21 -0.89 -7.03
N GLY A 243 17.96 0.42 -6.87
CA GLY A 243 18.75 1.50 -7.48
C GLY A 243 18.28 1.92 -8.86
N MET A 244 17.16 1.39 -9.38
CA MET A 244 16.60 1.74 -10.69
C MET A 244 16.26 3.25 -10.78
N LEU A 245 15.87 3.85 -9.67
CA LEU A 245 15.73 5.29 -9.51
C LEU A 245 16.44 5.71 -8.22
N MET A 246 17.38 6.64 -8.32
CA MET A 246 18.14 7.21 -7.22
C MET A 246 17.73 8.66 -6.98
N GLY A 247 17.61 9.07 -5.71
CA GLY A 247 17.21 10.44 -5.32
C GLY A 247 16.12 10.46 -4.29
#